data_19327fac16c9394c71cfc2dac7b96204
#
_entry.id   19327fac16c9394c71cfc2dac7b96204
#
_cell.length_a   1.000
_cell.length_b   1.000
_cell.length_c   1.000
_cell.angle_alpha   90.00
_cell.angle_beta   90.00
_cell.angle_gamma   90.00
#
_symmetry.space_group_name_H-M   'P 1'
#
loop_
_entity.id
_entity.type
_entity.pdbx_description
1 polymer ?
#
loop_
_entity_poly.entity_id
_entity_poly.type
_entity_poly.pdbx_seq_one_letter_code
_entity_poly.pdbx_strand_id
1 'polypeptide(L)'
;MIDPITAQKIKDAADIVEVVSDYVNLSRRGANYMGLCPFHNERTPSFSVNRRKNFCYCFSCKKGGSPVNFVMEKEGLSYHDALLHLARKYGIEVQERELTDEERAEQSEREAMLVANEWAMLKMCKDIFDTQEGRDIGLSYLYGRGVTEEAVRKFNLGYALDKGSALTSAAKSAGYDINILKSLGLVGTSKEGREYDRFRGRVIFPIINSAGKVIAFGGRDLKGGMAKYINSPESNVYKKSNELYGIYQARADIVREDKCYLVEGYLDVIGMWQSGMRNTVASSGTCLLYTSPSP
;
A
#
# COMPACT_ATOMS: atom_id res chain seq x y z
N MET A 1 -1.66 -11.41 -21.25
CA MET A 1 -0.94 -11.36 -19.95
C MET A 1 0.36 -12.12 -20.06
N ILE A 2 1.44 -11.61 -19.49
CA ILE A 2 2.73 -12.33 -19.41
C ILE A 2 2.60 -13.38 -18.32
N ASP A 3 2.99 -14.62 -18.63
CA ASP A 3 2.93 -15.68 -17.62
C ASP A 3 3.93 -15.42 -16.45
N PRO A 4 3.64 -15.91 -15.24
CA PRO A 4 4.45 -15.62 -14.06
C PRO A 4 5.92 -16.05 -14.17
N ILE A 5 6.20 -17.13 -14.88
CA ILE A 5 7.57 -17.66 -15.07
C ILE A 5 8.36 -16.71 -15.98
N THR A 6 7.78 -16.30 -17.10
CA THR A 6 8.39 -15.32 -18.02
C THR A 6 8.54 -13.95 -17.34
N ALA A 7 7.53 -13.50 -16.57
CA ALA A 7 7.65 -12.27 -15.79
C ALA A 7 8.79 -12.33 -14.77
N GLN A 8 9.00 -13.47 -14.12
CA GLN A 8 10.12 -13.66 -13.20
C GLN A 8 11.46 -13.68 -13.92
N LYS A 9 11.57 -14.38 -15.07
CA LYS A 9 12.77 -14.36 -15.91
C LYS A 9 13.18 -12.94 -16.31
N ILE A 10 12.20 -12.11 -16.70
CA ILE A 10 12.45 -10.71 -17.06
C ILE A 10 13.00 -9.93 -15.87
N LYS A 11 12.41 -10.10 -14.67
CA LYS A 11 12.88 -9.43 -13.44
C LYS A 11 14.28 -9.86 -13.04
N ASP A 12 14.59 -11.15 -13.16
CA ASP A 12 15.90 -11.71 -12.81
C ASP A 12 17.00 -11.29 -13.79
N ALA A 13 16.65 -11.12 -15.09
CA ALA A 13 17.57 -10.64 -16.11
C ALA A 13 17.83 -9.13 -16.04
N ALA A 14 16.88 -8.35 -15.50
CA ALA A 14 16.94 -6.90 -15.50
C ALA A 14 17.93 -6.38 -14.45
N ASP A 15 19.10 -5.95 -14.88
CA ASP A 15 20.12 -5.27 -14.03
C ASP A 15 19.79 -3.77 -13.93
N ILE A 16 19.62 -3.27 -12.70
CA ILE A 16 19.24 -1.87 -12.46
C ILE A 16 20.28 -0.88 -12.98
N VAL A 17 21.55 -1.21 -12.97
CA VAL A 17 22.61 -0.30 -13.47
C VAL A 17 22.51 -0.20 -14.99
N GLU A 18 22.30 -1.31 -15.68
CA GLU A 18 22.13 -1.33 -17.13
C GLU A 18 20.86 -0.61 -17.57
N VAL A 19 19.74 -0.85 -16.86
CA VAL A 19 18.47 -0.18 -17.16
C VAL A 19 18.55 1.33 -16.93
N VAL A 20 19.13 1.76 -15.81
CA VAL A 20 19.27 3.19 -15.50
C VAL A 20 20.29 3.86 -16.42
N SER A 21 21.32 3.19 -16.84
CA SER A 21 22.37 3.75 -17.72
C SER A 21 21.85 4.17 -19.09
N ASP A 22 20.71 3.64 -19.54
CA ASP A 22 20.06 4.12 -20.76
C ASP A 22 19.55 5.56 -20.63
N TYR A 23 19.33 6.05 -19.40
CA TYR A 23 18.72 7.35 -19.12
C TYR A 23 19.62 8.31 -18.34
N VAL A 24 20.61 7.79 -17.62
CA VAL A 24 21.42 8.55 -16.67
C VAL A 24 22.88 8.17 -16.80
N ASN A 25 23.75 9.15 -16.95
CA ASN A 25 25.20 8.93 -16.86
C ASN A 25 25.57 8.62 -15.39
N LEU A 26 25.92 7.36 -15.15
CA LEU A 26 26.27 6.87 -13.82
C LEU A 26 27.78 6.86 -13.59
N SER A 27 28.22 7.36 -12.45
CA SER A 27 29.60 7.26 -11.97
C SER A 27 29.69 6.36 -10.74
N ARG A 28 30.65 5.44 -10.72
CA ARG A 28 30.81 4.50 -9.59
C ARG A 28 31.33 5.24 -8.35
N ARG A 29 30.67 5.02 -7.22
CA ARG A 29 31.09 5.51 -5.89
C ARG A 29 30.98 4.39 -4.86
N GLY A 30 32.10 3.69 -4.64
CA GLY A 30 32.14 2.52 -3.75
C GLY A 30 31.27 1.37 -4.26
N ALA A 31 30.31 0.95 -3.43
CA ALA A 31 29.36 -0.12 -3.77
C ALA A 31 28.16 0.36 -4.62
N ASN A 32 28.00 1.67 -4.77
CA ASN A 32 26.89 2.28 -5.51
C ASN A 32 27.36 3.01 -6.76
N TYR A 33 26.42 3.32 -7.63
CA TYR A 33 26.55 4.25 -8.75
C TYR A 33 25.72 5.49 -8.46
N MET A 34 26.23 6.66 -8.83
CA MET A 34 25.58 7.95 -8.61
C MET A 34 25.40 8.69 -9.93
N GLY A 35 24.28 9.37 -10.08
CA GLY A 35 23.97 10.21 -11.24
C GLY A 35 22.99 11.31 -10.89
N LEU A 36 22.69 12.17 -11.87
CA LEU A 36 21.60 13.14 -11.74
C LEU A 36 20.25 12.43 -11.82
N CYS A 37 19.29 12.83 -11.01
CA CYS A 37 17.99 12.18 -10.95
C CYS A 37 17.19 12.37 -12.25
N PRO A 38 16.66 11.31 -12.86
CA PRO A 38 15.86 11.42 -14.07
C PRO A 38 14.41 11.85 -13.81
N PHE A 39 14.01 12.02 -12.54
CA PHE A 39 12.63 12.33 -12.13
C PHE A 39 12.44 13.78 -11.67
N HIS A 40 13.53 14.55 -11.46
CA HIS A 40 13.49 15.98 -11.14
C HIS A 40 14.79 16.65 -11.57
N ASN A 41 14.75 17.97 -11.75
CA ASN A 41 15.93 18.74 -12.11
C ASN A 41 16.83 19.01 -10.91
N GLU A 42 18.11 18.64 -11.02
CA GLU A 42 19.12 18.92 -9.98
C GLU A 42 20.49 19.17 -10.63
N ARG A 43 21.38 19.83 -9.88
CA ARG A 43 22.77 20.13 -10.31
C ARG A 43 23.80 19.22 -9.67
N THR A 44 23.46 18.60 -8.56
CA THR A 44 24.32 17.69 -7.79
C THR A 44 23.70 16.29 -7.78
N PRO A 45 24.49 15.24 -8.09
CA PRO A 45 23.98 13.88 -8.15
C PRO A 45 23.40 13.43 -6.81
N SER A 46 22.10 13.13 -6.77
CA SER A 46 21.40 12.58 -5.62
C SER A 46 20.73 11.24 -5.91
N PHE A 47 20.85 10.75 -7.14
CA PHE A 47 20.28 9.47 -7.56
C PHE A 47 21.29 8.35 -7.40
N SER A 48 21.01 7.42 -6.50
CA SER A 48 21.86 6.28 -6.17
C SER A 48 21.31 5.00 -6.76
N VAL A 49 22.18 4.19 -7.36
CA VAL A 49 21.84 2.89 -7.94
C VAL A 49 22.74 1.83 -7.32
N ASN A 50 22.15 0.80 -6.73
CA ASN A 50 22.87 -0.31 -6.10
C ASN A 50 22.66 -1.60 -6.89
N ARG A 51 23.70 -2.08 -7.57
CA ARG A 51 23.63 -3.29 -8.39
C ARG A 51 23.32 -4.53 -7.55
N ARG A 52 23.94 -4.66 -6.37
CA ARG A 52 23.74 -5.84 -5.52
C ARG A 52 22.32 -5.96 -4.99
N LYS A 53 21.69 -4.83 -4.67
CA LYS A 53 20.28 -4.78 -4.22
C LYS A 53 19.29 -4.74 -5.37
N ASN A 54 19.78 -4.61 -6.60
CA ASN A 54 19.01 -4.39 -7.82
C ASN A 54 17.95 -3.27 -7.67
N PHE A 55 18.37 -2.13 -7.10
CA PHE A 55 17.48 -1.07 -6.65
C PHE A 55 18.11 0.32 -6.88
N CYS A 56 17.27 1.29 -7.26
CA CYS A 56 17.66 2.70 -7.36
C CYS A 56 16.83 3.58 -6.42
N TYR A 57 17.40 4.72 -6.01
CA TYR A 57 16.73 5.65 -5.10
C TYR A 57 17.29 7.07 -5.22
N CYS A 58 16.42 8.06 -5.29
CA CYS A 58 16.79 9.46 -5.22
C CYS A 58 16.67 10.00 -3.79
N PHE A 59 17.76 10.48 -3.22
CA PHE A 59 17.75 11.05 -1.87
C PHE A 59 17.02 12.40 -1.79
N SER A 60 16.84 13.08 -2.93
CA SER A 60 16.17 14.38 -3.03
C SER A 60 14.64 14.20 -3.16
N CYS A 61 14.15 13.66 -4.28
CA CYS A 61 12.72 13.52 -4.54
C CYS A 61 12.07 12.24 -3.99
N LYS A 62 12.86 11.33 -3.38
CA LYS A 62 12.42 10.08 -2.76
C LYS A 62 11.87 9.03 -3.73
N LYS A 63 11.94 9.25 -5.04
CA LYS A 63 11.56 8.27 -6.06
C LYS A 63 12.64 7.20 -6.21
N GLY A 64 12.21 5.97 -6.50
CA GLY A 64 13.11 4.85 -6.73
C GLY A 64 12.36 3.52 -6.73
N GLY A 65 13.09 2.43 -6.94
CA GLY A 65 12.50 1.09 -7.00
C GLY A 65 13.38 0.08 -7.74
N SER A 66 12.78 -1.06 -8.07
CA SER A 66 13.35 -2.09 -8.93
C SER A 66 13.49 -1.62 -10.38
N PRO A 67 14.18 -2.37 -11.28
CA PRO A 67 14.22 -2.06 -12.71
C PRO A 67 12.83 -1.83 -13.34
N VAL A 68 11.86 -2.67 -12.99
CA VAL A 68 10.48 -2.53 -13.47
C VAL A 68 9.85 -1.22 -12.99
N ASN A 69 9.96 -0.92 -11.68
CA ASN A 69 9.44 0.33 -11.12
C ASN A 69 10.10 1.57 -11.75
N PHE A 70 11.40 1.50 -12.00
CA PHE A 70 12.13 2.59 -12.66
C PHE A 70 11.58 2.87 -14.06
N VAL A 71 11.39 1.83 -14.87
CA VAL A 71 10.84 1.95 -16.23
C VAL A 71 9.40 2.47 -16.19
N MET A 72 8.56 1.94 -15.31
CA MET A 72 7.18 2.43 -15.11
C MET A 72 7.14 3.93 -14.83
N GLU A 73 7.96 4.40 -13.90
CA GLU A 73 8.01 5.81 -13.48
C GLU A 73 8.64 6.71 -14.54
N LYS A 74 9.66 6.23 -15.26
CA LYS A 74 10.41 7.01 -16.25
C LYS A 74 9.66 7.16 -17.56
N GLU A 75 9.08 6.07 -18.03
CA GLU A 75 8.37 6.01 -19.32
C GLU A 75 6.85 6.22 -19.17
N GLY A 76 6.32 6.29 -17.95
CA GLY A 76 4.88 6.39 -17.71
C GLY A 76 4.12 5.11 -18.11
N LEU A 77 4.79 3.96 -18.08
CA LEU A 77 4.24 2.69 -18.55
C LEU A 77 3.47 1.95 -17.45
N SER A 78 2.51 1.13 -17.89
CA SER A 78 1.91 0.13 -17.01
C SER A 78 2.95 -0.93 -16.60
N TYR A 79 2.65 -1.70 -15.56
CA TYR A 79 3.52 -2.82 -15.14
C TYR A 79 3.73 -3.84 -16.27
N HIS A 80 2.69 -4.14 -17.05
CA HIS A 80 2.72 -5.04 -18.19
C HIS A 80 3.65 -4.49 -19.29
N ASP A 81 3.48 -3.22 -19.66
CA ASP A 81 4.27 -2.59 -20.71
C ASP A 81 5.74 -2.42 -20.30
N ALA A 82 5.99 -2.15 -19.01
CA ALA A 82 7.34 -2.10 -18.47
C ALA A 82 8.05 -3.46 -18.53
N LEU A 83 7.33 -4.56 -18.26
CA LEU A 83 7.87 -5.90 -18.46
C LEU A 83 8.16 -6.19 -19.93
N LEU A 84 7.27 -5.81 -20.86
CA LEU A 84 7.51 -5.95 -22.31
C LEU A 84 8.72 -5.13 -22.77
N HIS A 85 8.85 -3.90 -22.25
CA HIS A 85 10.01 -3.05 -22.53
C HIS A 85 11.31 -3.73 -22.11
N LEU A 86 11.37 -4.26 -20.87
CA LEU A 86 12.53 -4.97 -20.36
C LEU A 86 12.77 -6.29 -21.12
N ALA A 87 11.72 -7.03 -21.45
CA ALA A 87 11.82 -8.26 -22.25
C ALA A 87 12.51 -8.00 -23.61
N ARG A 88 12.12 -6.93 -24.29
CA ARG A 88 12.77 -6.51 -25.56
C ARG A 88 14.23 -6.15 -25.34
N LYS A 89 14.57 -5.40 -24.27
CA LYS A 89 15.94 -5.02 -23.94
C LYS A 89 16.84 -6.25 -23.73
N TYR A 90 16.33 -7.27 -23.04
CA TYR A 90 17.10 -8.47 -22.68
C TYR A 90 16.88 -9.66 -23.66
N GLY A 91 16.18 -9.45 -24.76
CA GLY A 91 15.96 -10.49 -25.78
C GLY A 91 15.14 -11.68 -25.28
N ILE A 92 14.26 -11.45 -24.28
CA ILE A 92 13.38 -12.48 -23.74
C ILE A 92 12.11 -12.52 -24.56
N GLU A 93 11.85 -13.67 -25.19
CA GLU A 93 10.61 -13.89 -25.92
C GLU A 93 9.43 -13.97 -24.95
N VAL A 94 8.41 -13.17 -25.21
CA VAL A 94 7.18 -13.12 -24.40
C VAL A 94 6.05 -13.67 -25.26
N GLN A 95 5.54 -14.84 -24.88
CA GLN A 95 4.29 -15.33 -25.40
C GLN A 95 3.14 -14.65 -24.66
N GLU A 96 2.46 -13.73 -25.31
CA GLU A 96 1.25 -13.13 -24.77
C GLU A 96 0.09 -14.09 -24.97
N ARG A 97 -0.43 -14.59 -23.85
CA ARG A 97 -1.69 -15.32 -23.83
C ARG A 97 -2.85 -14.33 -23.71
N GLU A 98 -3.82 -14.44 -24.59
CA GLU A 98 -5.09 -13.76 -24.36
C GLU A 98 -5.73 -14.28 -23.06
N LEU A 99 -6.24 -13.34 -22.25
CA LEU A 99 -7.00 -13.68 -21.05
C LEU A 99 -8.29 -14.38 -21.46
N THR A 100 -8.67 -15.42 -20.75
CA THR A 100 -10.02 -15.97 -20.86
C THR A 100 -11.03 -14.93 -20.36
N ASP A 101 -12.30 -15.10 -20.75
CA ASP A 101 -13.35 -14.18 -20.30
C ASP A 101 -13.51 -14.19 -18.76
N GLU A 102 -13.26 -15.34 -18.12
CA GLU A 102 -13.23 -15.50 -16.67
C GLU A 102 -12.08 -14.71 -16.02
N GLU A 103 -10.87 -14.80 -16.58
CA GLU A 103 -9.70 -14.06 -16.11
C GLU A 103 -9.87 -12.54 -16.28
N ARG A 104 -10.52 -12.10 -17.37
CA ARG A 104 -10.85 -10.69 -17.58
C ARG A 104 -11.86 -10.20 -16.57
N ALA A 105 -12.89 -11.01 -16.26
CA ALA A 105 -13.88 -10.69 -15.24
C ALA A 105 -13.25 -10.59 -13.86
N GLU A 106 -12.37 -11.55 -13.48
CA GLU A 106 -11.67 -11.54 -12.20
C GLU A 106 -10.74 -10.32 -12.06
N GLN A 107 -10.02 -9.97 -13.13
CA GLN A 107 -9.17 -8.76 -13.15
C GLN A 107 -10.00 -7.50 -12.99
N SER A 108 -11.12 -7.40 -13.72
CA SER A 108 -12.04 -6.25 -13.63
C SER A 108 -12.65 -6.12 -12.24
N GLU A 109 -13.07 -7.22 -11.62
CA GLU A 109 -13.58 -7.24 -10.25
C GLU A 109 -12.49 -6.77 -9.25
N ARG A 110 -11.26 -7.28 -9.41
CA ARG A 110 -10.13 -6.87 -8.57
C ARG A 110 -9.82 -5.37 -8.69
N GLU A 111 -9.86 -4.82 -9.89
CA GLU A 111 -9.66 -3.39 -10.12
C GLU A 111 -10.79 -2.57 -9.47
N ALA A 112 -12.04 -2.99 -9.63
CA ALA A 112 -13.19 -2.36 -8.99
C ALA A 112 -13.08 -2.39 -7.45
N MET A 113 -12.60 -3.49 -6.86
CA MET A 113 -12.32 -3.60 -5.43
C MET A 113 -11.27 -2.59 -4.96
N LEU A 114 -10.17 -2.41 -5.69
CA LEU A 114 -9.11 -1.45 -5.35
C LEU A 114 -9.62 -0.01 -5.43
N VAL A 115 -10.40 0.32 -6.45
CA VAL A 115 -11.03 1.65 -6.60
C VAL A 115 -12.01 1.92 -5.47
N ALA A 116 -12.84 0.94 -5.10
CA ALA A 116 -13.78 1.06 -3.99
C ALA A 116 -13.08 1.25 -2.63
N ASN A 117 -11.98 0.52 -2.38
CA ASN A 117 -11.18 0.69 -1.17
C ASN A 117 -10.54 2.08 -1.10
N GLU A 118 -9.95 2.58 -2.18
CA GLU A 118 -9.36 3.91 -2.23
C GLU A 118 -10.39 5.00 -1.95
N TRP A 119 -11.56 4.89 -2.59
CA TRP A 119 -12.69 5.80 -2.33
C TRP A 119 -13.13 5.75 -0.85
N ALA A 120 -13.30 4.56 -0.29
CA ALA A 120 -13.71 4.40 1.11
C ALA A 120 -12.68 5.00 2.08
N MET A 121 -11.37 4.79 1.81
CA MET A 121 -10.29 5.43 2.56
C MET A 121 -10.42 6.96 2.51
N LEU A 122 -10.50 7.54 1.32
CA LEU A 122 -10.59 9.00 1.14
C LEU A 122 -11.81 9.58 1.85
N LYS A 123 -12.96 8.89 1.77
CA LYS A 123 -14.19 9.28 2.48
C LYS A 123 -13.99 9.30 4.00
N MET A 124 -13.43 8.22 4.58
CA MET A 124 -13.20 8.13 6.02
C MET A 124 -12.10 9.08 6.51
N CYS A 125 -11.05 9.32 5.69
CA CYS A 125 -10.04 10.36 5.94
C CYS A 125 -10.65 11.76 5.95
N LYS A 126 -11.61 12.03 5.08
CA LYS A 126 -12.34 13.29 5.08
C LYS A 126 -13.24 13.41 6.32
N ASP A 127 -13.96 12.36 6.65
CA ASP A 127 -14.90 12.34 7.78
C ASP A 127 -14.23 12.62 9.12
N ILE A 128 -12.99 12.18 9.33
CA ILE A 128 -12.28 12.41 10.61
C ILE A 128 -11.99 13.91 10.84
N PHE A 129 -11.78 14.70 9.79
CA PHE A 129 -11.50 16.14 9.89
C PHE A 129 -12.75 17.00 9.71
N ASP A 130 -13.65 16.65 8.80
CA ASP A 130 -14.73 17.53 8.36
C ASP A 130 -16.01 17.37 9.18
N THR A 131 -16.18 16.24 9.88
CA THR A 131 -17.37 16.04 10.72
C THR A 131 -17.11 16.35 12.18
N GLN A 132 -18.15 16.78 12.93
CA GLN A 132 -18.06 17.00 14.36
C GLN A 132 -17.69 15.71 15.08
N GLU A 133 -18.37 14.60 14.75
CA GLU A 133 -18.12 13.27 15.33
C GLU A 133 -16.67 12.80 15.08
N GLY A 134 -16.16 13.01 13.86
CA GLY A 134 -14.76 12.67 13.50
C GLY A 134 -13.75 13.41 14.35
N ARG A 135 -13.96 14.72 14.58
CA ARG A 135 -13.08 15.54 15.41
C ARG A 135 -13.18 15.18 16.91
N ASP A 136 -14.39 15.14 17.44
CA ASP A 136 -14.61 14.99 18.88
C ASP A 136 -14.29 13.59 19.37
N ILE A 137 -14.46 12.58 18.55
CA ILE A 137 -14.23 11.18 18.90
C ILE A 137 -12.95 10.65 18.27
N GLY A 138 -12.86 10.70 16.92
CA GLY A 138 -11.76 10.09 16.17
C GLY A 138 -10.41 10.79 16.41
N LEU A 139 -10.32 12.10 16.14
CA LEU A 139 -9.09 12.86 16.35
C LEU A 139 -8.73 12.98 17.81
N SER A 140 -9.70 13.23 18.70
CA SER A 140 -9.45 13.29 20.15
C SER A 140 -8.85 12.00 20.68
N TYR A 141 -9.32 10.84 20.23
CA TYR A 141 -8.72 9.56 20.57
C TYR A 141 -7.27 9.45 20.08
N LEU A 142 -7.01 9.78 18.81
CA LEU A 142 -5.67 9.70 18.24
C LEU A 142 -4.70 10.65 18.93
N TYR A 143 -5.09 11.90 19.17
CA TYR A 143 -4.27 12.88 19.89
C TYR A 143 -4.02 12.48 21.34
N GLY A 144 -5.03 11.93 22.03
CA GLY A 144 -4.88 11.36 23.36
C GLY A 144 -3.93 10.16 23.43
N ARG A 145 -3.65 9.53 22.29
CA ARG A 145 -2.64 8.46 22.12
C ARG A 145 -1.29 8.98 21.65
N GLY A 146 -1.10 10.29 21.55
CA GLY A 146 0.13 10.90 21.10
C GLY A 146 0.35 10.85 19.57
N VAL A 147 -0.70 10.53 18.78
CA VAL A 147 -0.60 10.55 17.32
C VAL A 147 -0.74 12.01 16.84
N THR A 148 0.25 12.49 16.10
CA THR A 148 0.25 13.84 15.54
C THR A 148 -0.64 13.95 14.29
N GLU A 149 -1.08 15.15 13.93
CA GLU A 149 -1.83 15.38 12.69
C GLU A 149 -1.03 14.96 11.45
N GLU A 150 0.29 15.19 11.44
CA GLU A 150 1.18 14.74 10.38
C GLU A 150 1.10 13.22 10.19
N ALA A 151 1.11 12.47 11.30
CA ALA A 151 0.98 11.00 11.26
C ALA A 151 -0.42 10.57 10.83
N VAL A 152 -1.49 11.24 11.27
CA VAL A 152 -2.87 10.98 10.81
C VAL A 152 -2.94 11.09 9.28
N ARG A 153 -2.39 12.16 8.71
CA ARG A 153 -2.35 12.38 7.26
C ARG A 153 -1.42 11.40 6.55
N LYS A 154 -0.24 11.14 7.10
CA LYS A 154 0.77 10.23 6.49
C LYS A 154 0.28 8.79 6.36
N PHE A 155 -0.46 8.32 7.36
CA PHE A 155 -1.00 6.96 7.39
C PHE A 155 -2.45 6.88 6.88
N ASN A 156 -3.00 7.99 6.38
CA ASN A 156 -4.38 8.09 5.90
C ASN A 156 -5.40 7.59 6.94
N LEU A 157 -5.19 7.93 8.21
CA LEU A 157 -6.10 7.51 9.26
C LEU A 157 -7.47 8.19 9.07
N GLY A 158 -8.52 7.44 9.31
CA GLY A 158 -9.89 7.90 9.08
C GLY A 158 -10.81 7.61 10.26
N TYR A 159 -12.05 8.03 10.11
CA TYR A 159 -13.11 7.70 11.05
C TYR A 159 -14.38 7.26 10.29
N ALA A 160 -14.92 6.12 10.67
CA ALA A 160 -16.18 5.62 10.15
C ALA A 160 -17.32 6.07 11.08
N LEU A 161 -18.19 6.94 10.58
CA LEU A 161 -19.29 7.54 11.35
C LEU A 161 -20.23 6.47 11.95
N ASP A 162 -20.73 6.72 13.17
CA ASP A 162 -21.64 5.80 13.87
C ASP A 162 -23.12 6.02 13.45
N LYS A 163 -23.36 6.10 12.15
CA LYS A 163 -24.72 6.33 11.57
C LYS A 163 -25.30 5.11 10.86
N GLY A 164 -24.93 3.91 11.27
CA GLY A 164 -25.49 2.67 10.74
C GLY A 164 -25.17 2.37 9.27
N SER A 165 -25.40 3.31 8.36
CA SER A 165 -25.22 3.16 6.91
C SER A 165 -24.66 4.40 6.21
N ALA A 166 -23.82 5.20 6.91
CA ALA A 166 -23.25 6.43 6.35
C ALA A 166 -22.37 6.17 5.13
N LEU A 167 -21.45 5.19 5.23
CA LEU A 167 -20.57 4.78 4.13
C LEU A 167 -21.39 4.14 3.00
N THR A 168 -22.32 3.23 3.34
CA THR A 168 -23.20 2.55 2.39
C THR A 168 -24.02 3.55 1.58
N SER A 169 -24.62 4.54 2.24
CA SER A 169 -25.43 5.58 1.58
C SER A 169 -24.59 6.45 0.67
N ALA A 170 -23.39 6.86 1.13
CA ALA A 170 -22.46 7.64 0.34
C ALA A 170 -21.96 6.85 -0.89
N ALA A 171 -21.71 5.55 -0.75
CA ALA A 171 -21.29 4.69 -1.85
C ALA A 171 -22.37 4.58 -2.93
N LYS A 172 -23.63 4.37 -2.53
CA LYS A 172 -24.77 4.35 -3.46
C LYS A 172 -24.92 5.67 -4.22
N SER A 173 -24.81 6.80 -3.51
CA SER A 173 -24.88 8.13 -4.13
C SER A 173 -23.73 8.41 -5.09
N ALA A 174 -22.56 7.82 -4.86
CA ALA A 174 -21.38 7.92 -5.73
C ALA A 174 -21.34 6.87 -6.85
N GLY A 175 -22.35 5.99 -6.95
CA GLY A 175 -22.46 4.98 -8.02
C GLY A 175 -21.61 3.74 -7.82
N TYR A 176 -21.12 3.46 -6.61
CA TYR A 176 -20.36 2.24 -6.31
C TYR A 176 -21.28 1.03 -6.15
N ASP A 177 -20.84 -0.12 -6.67
CA ASP A 177 -21.55 -1.39 -6.48
C ASP A 177 -21.43 -1.87 -5.03
N ILE A 178 -22.57 -1.99 -4.36
CA ILE A 178 -22.63 -2.44 -2.97
C ILE A 178 -22.17 -3.89 -2.80
N ASN A 179 -22.25 -4.74 -3.82
CA ASN A 179 -21.74 -6.10 -3.74
C ASN A 179 -20.23 -6.11 -3.65
N ILE A 180 -19.54 -5.21 -4.35
CA ILE A 180 -18.08 -5.01 -4.21
C ILE A 180 -17.74 -4.59 -2.77
N LEU A 181 -18.49 -3.65 -2.18
CA LEU A 181 -18.27 -3.23 -0.79
C LEU A 181 -18.55 -4.36 0.22
N LYS A 182 -19.52 -5.22 -0.08
CA LYS A 182 -19.78 -6.45 0.75
C LYS A 182 -18.62 -7.43 0.67
N SER A 183 -18.12 -7.71 -0.53
CA SER A 183 -16.96 -8.59 -0.73
C SER A 183 -15.69 -8.05 -0.05
N LEU A 184 -15.53 -6.72 0.04
CA LEU A 184 -14.46 -6.06 0.79
C LEU A 184 -14.69 -6.04 2.31
N GLY A 185 -15.88 -6.45 2.78
CA GLY A 185 -16.26 -6.41 4.19
C GLY A 185 -16.42 -4.98 4.74
N LEU A 186 -16.68 -4.00 3.90
CA LEU A 186 -17.03 -2.63 4.29
C LEU A 186 -18.52 -2.54 4.67
N VAL A 187 -19.36 -3.28 3.96
CA VAL A 187 -20.81 -3.36 4.17
C VAL A 187 -21.18 -4.77 4.60
N GLY A 188 -22.01 -4.88 5.63
CA GLY A 188 -22.65 -6.12 6.07
C GLY A 188 -24.14 -6.15 5.73
N THR A 189 -24.73 -7.34 5.83
CA THR A 189 -26.19 -7.53 5.71
C THR A 189 -26.70 -8.16 6.99
N SER A 190 -27.73 -7.55 7.61
CA SER A 190 -28.36 -8.10 8.80
C SER A 190 -29.23 -9.33 8.46
N LYS A 191 -29.70 -10.03 9.49
CA LYS A 191 -30.62 -11.18 9.31
C LYS A 191 -31.92 -10.80 8.61
N GLU A 192 -32.35 -9.54 8.77
CA GLU A 192 -33.55 -8.96 8.14
C GLU A 192 -33.27 -8.38 6.75
N GLY A 193 -32.08 -8.63 6.17
CA GLY A 193 -31.71 -8.14 4.84
C GLY A 193 -31.29 -6.67 4.77
N ARG A 194 -31.16 -5.97 5.90
CA ARG A 194 -30.73 -4.56 5.94
C ARG A 194 -29.23 -4.42 5.83
N GLU A 195 -28.78 -3.53 4.98
CA GLU A 195 -27.35 -3.20 4.83
C GLU A 195 -26.88 -2.28 5.96
N TYR A 196 -25.66 -2.51 6.45
CA TYR A 196 -25.05 -1.70 7.50
C TYR A 196 -23.53 -1.56 7.30
N ASP A 197 -22.99 -0.45 7.78
CA ASP A 197 -21.54 -0.20 7.78
C ASP A 197 -20.85 -1.04 8.85
N ARG A 198 -19.92 -1.89 8.43
CA ARG A 198 -19.24 -2.83 9.36
C ARG A 198 -18.27 -2.15 10.30
N PHE A 199 -17.67 -1.06 9.87
CA PHE A 199 -16.65 -0.31 10.63
C PHE A 199 -17.21 0.88 11.42
N ARG A 200 -18.53 1.05 11.49
CA ARG A 200 -19.17 2.20 12.15
C ARG A 200 -18.61 2.48 13.55
N GLY A 201 -18.47 3.78 13.90
CA GLY A 201 -18.01 4.24 15.21
C GLY A 201 -16.55 3.90 15.54
N ARG A 202 -15.71 3.72 14.50
CA ARG A 202 -14.31 3.26 14.67
C ARG A 202 -13.32 4.21 14.04
N VAL A 203 -12.17 4.33 14.68
CA VAL A 203 -10.96 4.88 14.02
C VAL A 203 -10.45 3.83 13.04
N ILE A 204 -10.11 4.29 11.83
CA ILE A 204 -9.76 3.44 10.69
C ILE A 204 -8.27 3.57 10.37
N PHE A 205 -7.66 2.41 10.16
CA PHE A 205 -6.27 2.22 9.77
C PHE A 205 -6.26 1.54 8.39
N PRO A 206 -6.06 2.29 7.29
CA PRO A 206 -5.99 1.69 5.95
C PRO A 206 -4.75 0.81 5.83
N ILE A 207 -4.92 -0.39 5.29
CA ILE A 207 -3.83 -1.31 4.98
C ILE A 207 -3.46 -1.08 3.52
N ILE A 208 -2.23 -0.59 3.29
CA ILE A 208 -1.72 -0.21 1.98
C ILE A 208 -0.57 -1.14 1.63
N ASN A 209 -0.66 -1.83 0.51
CA ASN A 209 0.36 -2.75 0.06
C ASN A 209 1.63 -2.02 -0.43
N SER A 210 2.70 -2.76 -0.73
CA SER A 210 3.98 -2.20 -1.20
C SER A 210 3.86 -1.38 -2.49
N ALA A 211 2.83 -1.63 -3.32
CA ALA A 211 2.54 -0.88 -4.54
C ALA A 211 1.73 0.42 -4.30
N GLY A 212 1.35 0.72 -3.04
CA GLY A 212 0.58 1.90 -2.69
C GLY A 212 -0.93 1.78 -2.89
N LYS A 213 -1.45 0.57 -3.11
CA LYS A 213 -2.90 0.34 -3.23
C LYS A 213 -3.51 0.02 -1.87
N VAL A 214 -4.68 0.61 -1.60
CA VAL A 214 -5.47 0.29 -0.40
C VAL A 214 -6.15 -1.05 -0.60
N ILE A 215 -5.83 -2.03 0.24
CA ILE A 215 -6.29 -3.42 0.08
C ILE A 215 -7.26 -3.86 1.18
N ALA A 216 -7.21 -3.22 2.35
CA ALA A 216 -8.04 -3.57 3.50
C ALA A 216 -8.05 -2.44 4.55
N PHE A 217 -8.78 -2.66 5.63
CA PHE A 217 -8.89 -1.73 6.76
C PHE A 217 -8.81 -2.47 8.08
N GLY A 218 -8.15 -1.85 9.06
CA GLY A 218 -8.31 -2.13 10.47
C GLY A 218 -9.22 -1.07 11.11
N GLY A 219 -10.09 -1.48 12.03
CA GLY A 219 -10.98 -0.56 12.73
C GLY A 219 -10.91 -0.72 14.24
N ARG A 220 -10.52 0.34 14.96
CA ARG A 220 -10.45 0.39 16.42
C ARG A 220 -11.75 0.89 17.02
N ASP A 221 -12.38 0.07 17.85
CA ASP A 221 -13.55 0.46 18.63
C ASP A 221 -13.18 1.42 19.78
N LEU A 222 -13.96 2.47 19.96
CA LEU A 222 -13.77 3.49 21.01
C LEU A 222 -14.83 3.42 22.11
N LYS A 223 -15.89 2.64 21.91
CA LYS A 223 -17.04 2.54 22.82
C LYS A 223 -16.98 1.35 23.78
N GLY A 224 -15.95 0.49 23.71
CA GLY A 224 -15.83 -0.67 24.58
C GLY A 224 -16.70 -1.87 24.17
N GLY A 225 -17.01 -2.01 22.88
CA GLY A 225 -17.74 -3.16 22.33
C GLY A 225 -16.92 -4.46 22.40
N MET A 226 -17.55 -5.59 22.03
CA MET A 226 -16.99 -6.94 22.21
C MET A 226 -15.64 -7.15 21.48
N ALA A 227 -15.38 -6.46 20.36
CA ALA A 227 -14.15 -6.55 19.60
C ALA A 227 -13.41 -5.20 19.55
N LYS A 228 -12.32 -5.11 20.30
CA LYS A 228 -11.45 -3.93 20.36
C LYS A 228 -10.92 -3.51 18.98
N TYR A 229 -10.52 -4.47 18.17
CA TYR A 229 -10.14 -4.29 16.75
C TYR A 229 -10.91 -5.26 15.88
N ILE A 230 -11.32 -4.79 14.73
CA ILE A 230 -11.79 -5.63 13.62
C ILE A 230 -10.96 -5.31 12.38
N ASN A 231 -10.74 -6.31 11.54
CA ASN A 231 -10.09 -6.15 10.24
C ASN A 231 -11.04 -6.51 9.11
N SER A 232 -10.76 -6.02 7.90
CA SER A 232 -11.40 -6.55 6.70
C SER A 232 -11.24 -8.07 6.63
N PRO A 233 -12.23 -8.80 6.12
CA PRO A 233 -12.07 -10.22 5.78
C PRO A 233 -11.05 -10.37 4.65
N GLU A 234 -10.59 -11.60 4.42
CA GLU A 234 -9.83 -11.92 3.22
C GLU A 234 -10.68 -11.73 1.97
N SER A 235 -10.05 -11.31 0.87
CA SER A 235 -10.71 -11.05 -0.41
C SER A 235 -9.72 -11.26 -1.56
N ASN A 236 -10.17 -11.09 -2.80
CA ASN A 236 -9.31 -11.18 -4.00
C ASN A 236 -8.18 -10.12 -4.02
N VAL A 237 -8.26 -9.08 -3.17
CA VAL A 237 -7.23 -8.03 -3.05
C VAL A 237 -6.45 -8.08 -1.73
N TYR A 238 -6.91 -8.85 -0.74
CA TYR A 238 -6.32 -8.88 0.60
C TYR A 238 -6.19 -10.29 1.16
N LYS A 239 -4.96 -10.70 1.47
CA LYS A 239 -4.64 -11.91 2.26
C LYS A 239 -3.83 -11.48 3.46
N LYS A 240 -4.41 -11.63 4.66
CA LYS A 240 -3.85 -11.11 5.91
C LYS A 240 -2.44 -11.63 6.21
N SER A 241 -2.16 -12.88 5.89
CA SER A 241 -0.85 -13.52 6.10
C SER A 241 0.27 -12.94 5.22
N ASN A 242 -0.07 -12.27 4.12
CA ASN A 242 0.88 -11.80 3.13
C ASN A 242 1.19 -10.30 3.26
N GLU A 243 0.50 -9.59 4.17
CA GLU A 243 0.57 -8.14 4.23
C GLU A 243 1.08 -7.63 5.57
N LEU A 244 1.92 -6.63 5.51
CA LEU A 244 2.45 -5.92 6.66
C LEU A 244 1.90 -4.50 6.69
N TYR A 245 1.31 -4.10 7.83
CA TYR A 245 0.89 -2.71 8.01
C TYR A 245 2.09 -1.77 8.04
N GLY A 246 1.99 -0.66 7.35
CA GLY A 246 3.07 0.34 7.26
C GLY A 246 4.12 0.05 6.21
N ILE A 247 4.04 -1.08 5.47
CA ILE A 247 5.05 -1.45 4.46
C ILE A 247 5.20 -0.38 3.37
N TYR A 248 4.10 0.24 2.94
CA TYR A 248 4.15 1.31 1.94
C TYR A 248 4.94 2.53 2.44
N GLN A 249 4.69 2.94 3.68
CA GLN A 249 5.37 4.08 4.31
C GLN A 249 6.84 3.77 4.61
N ALA A 250 7.15 2.53 5.01
CA ALA A 250 8.46 2.10 5.48
C ALA A 250 9.43 1.65 4.36
N ARG A 251 8.93 1.25 3.19
CA ARG A 251 9.70 0.56 2.12
C ARG A 251 11.01 1.28 1.74
N ALA A 252 10.97 2.60 1.60
CA ALA A 252 12.14 3.37 1.21
C ALA A 252 13.21 3.41 2.30
N ASP A 253 12.78 3.54 3.56
CA ASP A 253 13.66 3.57 4.72
C ASP A 253 14.22 2.17 5.03
N ILE A 254 13.45 1.10 4.84
CA ILE A 254 13.92 -0.29 4.93
C ILE A 254 15.07 -0.53 3.94
N VAL A 255 14.89 -0.13 2.69
CA VAL A 255 15.95 -0.29 1.67
C VAL A 255 17.16 0.57 1.98
N ARG A 256 16.96 1.83 2.41
CA ARG A 256 18.04 2.75 2.73
C ARG A 256 18.90 2.26 3.90
N GLU A 257 18.25 1.76 4.96
CA GLU A 257 18.91 1.37 6.21
C GLU A 257 19.30 -0.11 6.24
N ASP A 258 18.82 -0.90 5.26
CA ASP A 258 19.03 -2.36 5.20
C ASP A 258 18.52 -3.07 6.47
N LYS A 259 17.47 -2.54 7.07
CA LYS A 259 16.91 -2.98 8.34
C LYS A 259 15.40 -2.73 8.37
N CYS A 260 14.66 -3.66 8.99
CA CYS A 260 13.25 -3.54 9.26
C CYS A 260 12.95 -3.84 10.72
N TYR A 261 12.15 -2.99 11.37
CA TYR A 261 11.60 -3.27 12.69
C TYR A 261 10.20 -3.85 12.54
N LEU A 262 9.93 -4.95 13.25
CA LEU A 262 8.63 -5.59 13.28
C LEU A 262 8.00 -5.38 14.66
N VAL A 263 6.79 -4.80 14.68
CA VAL A 263 5.99 -4.54 15.90
C VAL A 263 4.62 -5.22 15.80
N GLU A 264 3.82 -5.19 16.87
CA GLU A 264 2.56 -5.94 16.92
C GLU A 264 1.38 -5.21 16.29
N GLY A 265 1.27 -3.88 16.48
CA GLY A 265 0.05 -3.15 16.17
C GLY A 265 0.21 -1.88 15.35
N TYR A 266 -0.92 -1.35 14.89
CA TYR A 266 -1.00 -0.16 14.05
C TYR A 266 -0.40 1.08 14.74
N LEU A 267 -0.75 1.32 16.01
CA LEU A 267 -0.26 2.47 16.75
C LEU A 267 1.23 2.36 17.09
N ASP A 268 1.77 1.15 17.21
CA ASP A 268 3.19 0.95 17.43
C ASP A 268 4.01 1.38 16.21
N VAL A 269 3.55 1.02 14.99
CA VAL A 269 4.17 1.51 13.74
C VAL A 269 4.15 3.02 13.68
N ILE A 270 3.02 3.64 14.01
CA ILE A 270 2.86 5.10 13.95
C ILE A 270 3.76 5.78 14.99
N GLY A 271 3.82 5.26 16.21
CA GLY A 271 4.68 5.77 17.29
C GLY A 271 6.17 5.68 16.92
N MET A 272 6.61 4.54 16.39
CA MET A 272 7.97 4.34 15.89
C MET A 272 8.30 5.31 14.75
N TRP A 273 7.38 5.47 13.79
CA TRP A 273 7.55 6.41 12.69
C TRP A 273 7.72 7.86 13.18
N GLN A 274 6.90 8.30 14.14
CA GLN A 274 7.00 9.63 14.77
C GLN A 274 8.32 9.84 15.51
N SER A 275 8.87 8.78 16.09
CA SER A 275 10.18 8.78 16.77
C SER A 275 11.37 8.73 15.81
N GLY A 276 11.13 8.78 14.49
CA GLY A 276 12.18 8.74 13.47
C GLY A 276 12.53 7.34 12.97
N MET A 277 12.04 6.26 13.57
CA MET A 277 12.23 4.88 13.13
C MET A 277 11.23 4.52 12.03
N ARG A 278 11.48 5.07 10.83
CA ARG A 278 10.54 5.01 9.70
C ARG A 278 10.51 3.67 8.95
N ASN A 279 11.46 2.79 9.22
CA ASN A 279 11.61 1.43 8.69
C ASN A 279 10.85 0.40 9.54
N THR A 280 9.70 0.75 10.10
CA THR A 280 8.89 -0.09 11.01
C THR A 280 7.60 -0.56 10.34
N VAL A 281 7.24 -1.82 10.54
CA VAL A 281 6.02 -2.47 10.03
C VAL A 281 5.37 -3.32 11.13
N ALA A 282 4.10 -3.70 10.95
CA ALA A 282 3.41 -4.61 11.86
C ALA A 282 2.75 -5.79 11.13
N SER A 283 2.66 -6.93 11.82
CA SER A 283 2.05 -8.16 11.31
C SER A 283 0.52 -8.17 11.36
N SER A 284 -0.12 -7.09 11.79
CA SER A 284 -1.58 -6.89 11.80
C SER A 284 -2.40 -8.00 12.50
N GLY A 285 -1.87 -8.59 13.58
CA GLY A 285 -2.56 -9.57 14.41
C GLY A 285 -2.26 -11.04 14.08
N THR A 286 -1.15 -11.31 13.39
CA THR A 286 -0.50 -12.61 13.47
C THR A 286 0.39 -12.58 14.70
N CYS A 287 0.12 -13.45 15.70
CA CYS A 287 0.89 -13.46 16.93
C CYS A 287 2.33 -13.92 16.64
N LEU A 288 3.28 -12.99 16.70
CA LEU A 288 4.71 -13.26 16.44
C LEU A 288 5.31 -14.25 17.44
N LEU A 289 4.74 -14.35 18.65
CA LEU A 289 5.24 -15.19 19.72
C LEU A 289 5.09 -16.70 19.47
N TYR A 290 4.19 -17.09 18.54
CA TYR A 290 3.94 -18.51 18.24
C TYR A 290 4.59 -19.00 16.94
N THR A 291 5.16 -18.12 16.13
CA THR A 291 5.71 -18.48 14.81
C THR A 291 7.23 -18.33 14.70
N SER A 292 7.88 -17.72 15.67
CA SER A 292 9.34 -17.64 15.72
C SER A 292 9.88 -18.76 16.61
N PRO A 293 10.76 -19.64 16.11
CA PRO A 293 11.53 -20.50 16.99
C PRO A 293 12.33 -19.58 17.92
N SER A 294 12.18 -19.79 19.23
CA SER A 294 13.07 -19.15 20.21
C SER A 294 14.52 -19.50 19.88
N PRO A 295 15.46 -18.54 19.92
CA PRO A 295 16.88 -18.81 19.73
C PRO A 295 17.42 -19.78 20.79
#